data_7e83b6f742573929265d5835b80f1089
#
_entry.id   7e83b6f742573929265d5835b80f1089
#
_cell.length_a   1.000
_cell.length_b   1.000
_cell.length_c   1.000
_cell.angle_alpha   90.00
_cell.angle_beta   90.00
_cell.angle_gamma   90.00
#
_symmetry.space_group_name_H-M   'P 1'
#
loop_
_entity.id
_entity.type
_entity.pdbx_description
1 polymer ?
#
loop_
_entity_poly.entity_id
_entity_poly.type
_entity_poly.pdbx_seq_one_letter_code
_entity_poly.pdbx_strand_id
1 'polypeptide(L)'
;AANPTYRKHTWDWTATAAQDQAMISAMKGKPVPSVGRVEISVIEEGQAAWLAFITGQLDYLPDLPETMINVAKTGDELKPEFAQKGIRLVKQETPNLWYTMFNMTDPTTGGYTPEKIALRRAISLGYSLDEQIRVVFRGDGVAGNGIVPPNVTGYQTTRPRAHQYDPVLARALLDRFGYKDRDGDGYREMPDG
;
A
#
# COMPACT_ATOMS: atom_id res chain seq x y z
N ALA A 1 33.28 -6.07 -11.84
CA ALA A 1 33.73 -7.00 -12.89
C ALA A 1 32.57 -7.86 -13.34
N ALA A 2 32.49 -8.19 -14.64
CA ALA A 2 31.48 -9.11 -15.16
C ALA A 2 31.66 -10.49 -14.53
N ASN A 3 30.57 -11.17 -14.19
CA ASN A 3 30.59 -12.54 -13.71
C ASN A 3 30.93 -13.49 -14.90
N PRO A 4 32.10 -14.14 -14.94
CA PRO A 4 32.48 -14.98 -16.05
C PRO A 4 31.64 -16.27 -16.18
N THR A 5 30.94 -16.65 -15.10
CA THR A 5 30.09 -17.85 -15.06
C THR A 5 28.60 -17.50 -15.23
N TYR A 6 28.29 -16.23 -15.51
CA TYR A 6 26.90 -15.85 -15.74
C TYR A 6 26.35 -16.54 -16.99
N ARG A 7 25.24 -17.25 -16.82
CA ARG A 7 24.58 -17.90 -17.96
C ARG A 7 24.11 -16.85 -18.97
N LYS A 8 24.42 -17.05 -20.22
CA LYS A 8 23.93 -16.23 -21.31
C LYS A 8 22.44 -16.46 -21.44
N HIS A 9 21.66 -15.39 -21.12
CA HIS A 9 20.22 -15.40 -21.21
C HIS A 9 19.78 -14.26 -22.13
N THR A 10 18.77 -14.50 -22.92
CA THR A 10 18.17 -13.48 -23.77
C THR A 10 16.76 -13.20 -23.30
N TRP A 11 16.30 -11.99 -23.51
CA TRP A 11 14.94 -11.59 -23.18
C TRP A 11 13.94 -12.28 -24.13
N ASP A 12 13.11 -13.15 -23.57
CA ASP A 12 12.12 -13.94 -24.30
C ASP A 12 10.69 -13.78 -23.78
N TRP A 13 10.46 -12.87 -22.85
CA TRP A 13 9.16 -12.66 -22.26
C TRP A 13 8.15 -12.08 -23.27
N THR A 14 6.87 -12.36 -23.00
CA THR A 14 5.73 -11.81 -23.73
C THR A 14 4.98 -10.83 -22.85
N ALA A 15 4.53 -9.72 -23.45
CA ALA A 15 3.73 -8.75 -22.71
C ALA A 15 2.31 -9.28 -22.47
N THR A 16 1.84 -9.19 -21.24
CA THR A 16 0.45 -9.44 -20.87
C THR A 16 -0.39 -8.16 -20.91
N ALA A 17 0.23 -7.00 -20.67
CA ALA A 17 -0.42 -5.69 -20.73
C ALA A 17 -0.09 -4.97 -22.04
N ALA A 18 -1.09 -4.30 -22.64
CA ALA A 18 -0.94 -3.60 -23.91
C ALA A 18 0.12 -2.49 -23.87
N GLN A 19 0.23 -1.81 -22.74
CA GLN A 19 1.21 -0.74 -22.51
C GLN A 19 2.66 -1.21 -22.55
N ASP A 20 2.92 -2.49 -22.24
CA ASP A 20 4.26 -3.05 -22.17
C ASP A 20 4.73 -3.65 -23.51
N GLN A 21 3.82 -3.80 -24.47
CA GLN A 21 4.06 -4.43 -25.77
C GLN A 21 5.25 -3.81 -26.52
N ALA A 22 5.31 -2.48 -26.58
CA ALA A 22 6.38 -1.77 -27.30
C ALA A 22 7.75 -2.00 -26.65
N MET A 23 7.81 -1.92 -25.31
CA MET A 23 9.05 -2.12 -24.55
C MET A 23 9.54 -3.57 -24.66
N ILE A 24 8.64 -4.54 -24.48
CA ILE A 24 8.98 -5.97 -24.56
C ILE A 24 9.43 -6.34 -25.97
N SER A 25 8.74 -5.84 -27.00
CA SER A 25 9.15 -6.05 -28.39
C SER A 25 10.54 -5.48 -28.69
N ALA A 26 10.85 -4.31 -28.14
CA ALA A 26 12.16 -3.67 -28.28
C ALA A 26 13.28 -4.44 -27.55
N MET A 27 12.95 -5.20 -26.52
CA MET A 27 13.91 -5.99 -25.74
C MET A 27 14.10 -7.42 -26.24
N LYS A 28 13.15 -7.92 -27.02
CA LYS A 28 13.13 -9.31 -27.48
C LYS A 28 14.44 -9.72 -28.17
N GLY A 29 15.04 -10.81 -27.71
CA GLY A 29 16.30 -11.34 -28.25
C GLY A 29 17.56 -10.61 -27.77
N LYS A 30 17.45 -9.51 -27.00
CA LYS A 30 18.61 -8.83 -26.42
C LYS A 30 19.19 -9.63 -25.26
N PRO A 31 20.52 -9.62 -25.07
CA PRO A 31 21.13 -10.27 -23.92
C PRO A 31 20.74 -9.59 -22.60
N VAL A 32 20.57 -10.40 -21.55
CA VAL A 32 20.29 -9.95 -20.19
C VAL A 32 21.47 -10.39 -19.30
N PRO A 33 21.99 -9.49 -18.42
CA PRO A 33 21.65 -8.08 -18.26
C PRO A 33 22.19 -7.21 -19.40
N SER A 34 21.44 -6.17 -19.76
CA SER A 34 21.88 -5.14 -20.72
C SER A 34 22.62 -3.98 -20.05
N VAL A 35 22.61 -3.93 -18.72
CA VAL A 35 23.22 -2.88 -17.90
C VAL A 35 24.59 -3.32 -17.45
N GLY A 36 25.63 -2.52 -17.74
CA GLY A 36 27.02 -2.83 -17.39
C GLY A 36 27.42 -2.44 -15.96
N ARG A 37 26.75 -1.45 -15.36
CA ARG A 37 27.03 -0.96 -14.02
C ARG A 37 25.74 -0.49 -13.36
N VAL A 38 25.57 -0.83 -12.10
CA VAL A 38 24.51 -0.32 -11.23
C VAL A 38 25.16 0.28 -10.00
N GLU A 39 24.86 1.55 -9.73
CA GLU A 39 25.28 2.26 -8.51
C GLU A 39 24.05 2.47 -7.65
N ILE A 40 24.13 2.07 -6.40
CA ILE A 40 23.03 2.20 -5.45
C ILE A 40 23.45 3.23 -4.39
N SER A 41 22.70 4.32 -4.33
CA SER A 41 22.84 5.34 -3.29
C SER A 41 21.80 5.12 -2.22
N VAL A 42 22.22 4.98 -0.97
CA VAL A 42 21.30 4.89 0.16
C VAL A 42 21.02 6.31 0.65
N ILE A 43 19.79 6.77 0.44
CA ILE A 43 19.31 8.09 0.84
C ILE A 43 18.08 7.86 1.72
N GLU A 44 18.20 8.11 3.02
CA GLU A 44 17.13 7.83 3.99
C GLU A 44 15.96 8.83 3.87
N GLU A 45 16.27 10.09 3.56
CA GLU A 45 15.27 11.15 3.44
C GLU A 45 14.61 11.17 2.07
N GLY A 46 13.28 10.95 2.02
CA GLY A 46 12.53 10.87 0.78
C GLY A 46 12.59 12.15 -0.06
N GLN A 47 12.58 13.34 0.56
CA GLN A 47 12.71 14.61 -0.16
C GLN A 47 14.07 14.76 -0.81
N ALA A 48 15.14 14.34 -0.12
CA ALA A 48 16.50 14.37 -0.67
C ALA A 48 16.64 13.38 -1.84
N ALA A 49 16.06 12.18 -1.71
CA ALA A 49 16.02 11.20 -2.79
C ALA A 49 15.26 11.73 -4.02
N TRP A 50 14.11 12.37 -3.81
CA TRP A 50 13.34 13.02 -4.87
C TRP A 50 14.14 14.13 -5.55
N LEU A 51 14.79 15.01 -4.79
CA LEU A 51 15.61 16.08 -5.34
C LEU A 51 16.79 15.54 -6.18
N ALA A 52 17.50 14.53 -5.67
CA ALA A 52 18.58 13.86 -6.39
C ALA A 52 18.09 13.26 -7.72
N PHE A 53 16.89 12.67 -7.73
CA PHE A 53 16.27 12.11 -8.92
C PHE A 53 15.90 13.20 -9.96
N ILE A 54 15.17 14.24 -9.57
CA ILE A 54 14.73 15.28 -10.52
C ILE A 54 15.87 16.18 -11.04
N THR A 55 17.01 16.17 -10.35
CA THR A 55 18.26 16.86 -10.79
C THR A 55 19.18 15.96 -11.61
N GLY A 56 18.80 14.70 -11.87
CA GLY A 56 19.56 13.78 -12.71
C GLY A 56 20.76 13.12 -12.03
N GLN A 57 20.84 13.15 -10.71
CA GLN A 57 21.83 12.39 -9.94
C GLN A 57 21.46 10.90 -9.81
N LEU A 58 20.19 10.60 -9.94
CA LEU A 58 19.65 9.23 -9.96
C LEU A 58 18.86 9.00 -11.25
N ASP A 59 19.07 7.86 -11.87
CA ASP A 59 18.32 7.42 -13.06
C ASP A 59 17.00 6.74 -12.71
N TYR A 60 16.89 6.23 -11.48
CA TYR A 60 15.75 5.45 -11.00
C TYR A 60 15.47 5.76 -9.53
N LEU A 61 14.20 5.97 -9.23
CA LEU A 61 13.67 6.10 -7.87
C LEU A 61 12.61 5.01 -7.68
N PRO A 62 12.82 4.04 -6.78
CA PRO A 62 11.92 2.89 -6.65
C PRO A 62 10.51 3.29 -6.17
N ASP A 63 10.45 4.25 -5.25
CA ASP A 63 9.19 4.71 -4.67
C ASP A 63 9.09 6.22 -4.71
N LEU A 64 7.94 6.75 -5.13
CA LEU A 64 7.64 8.16 -5.01
C LEU A 64 7.33 8.49 -3.55
N PRO A 65 8.12 9.35 -2.87
CA PRO A 65 7.87 9.67 -1.48
C PRO A 65 6.47 10.25 -1.27
N GLU A 66 5.76 9.84 -0.23
CA GLU A 66 4.38 10.26 0.05
C GLU A 66 4.22 11.79 0.10
N THR A 67 5.23 12.49 0.66
CA THR A 67 5.27 13.96 0.71
C THR A 67 5.39 14.61 -0.66
N MET A 68 5.90 13.87 -1.66
CA MET A 68 6.12 14.36 -3.03
C MET A 68 5.02 13.96 -4.01
N ILE A 69 4.07 13.14 -3.61
CA ILE A 69 3.00 12.65 -4.49
C ILE A 69 2.27 13.80 -5.18
N ASN A 70 1.77 14.78 -4.41
CA ASN A 70 1.04 15.93 -4.94
C ASN A 70 1.94 16.93 -5.70
N VAL A 71 3.25 16.87 -5.47
CA VAL A 71 4.23 17.66 -6.22
C VAL A 71 4.45 17.04 -7.60
N ALA A 72 4.59 15.72 -7.66
CA ALA A 72 4.98 14.99 -8.85
C ALA A 72 3.81 14.67 -9.80
N LYS A 73 2.62 14.34 -9.25
CA LYS A 73 1.48 13.87 -10.04
C LYS A 73 0.16 14.55 -9.68
N THR A 74 -0.80 14.43 -10.60
CA THR A 74 -2.21 14.77 -10.39
C THR A 74 -3.05 13.56 -10.76
N GLY A 75 -3.78 13.01 -9.81
CA GLY A 75 -4.39 11.69 -10.01
C GLY A 75 -3.33 10.63 -10.31
N ASP A 76 -3.49 9.91 -11.39
CA ASP A 76 -2.55 8.87 -11.83
C ASP A 76 -1.51 9.36 -12.86
N GLU A 77 -1.54 10.65 -13.22
CA GLU A 77 -0.68 11.20 -14.27
C GLU A 77 0.45 12.04 -13.70
N LEU A 78 1.66 11.84 -14.22
CA LEU A 78 2.82 12.66 -13.93
C LEU A 78 2.59 14.08 -14.48
N LYS A 79 2.95 15.11 -13.70
CA LYS A 79 2.80 16.49 -14.16
C LYS A 79 3.70 16.79 -15.36
N PRO A 80 3.23 17.68 -16.28
CA PRO A 80 3.91 17.95 -17.55
C PRO A 80 5.37 18.40 -17.38
N GLU A 81 5.68 19.17 -16.35
CA GLU A 81 7.04 19.65 -16.11
C GLU A 81 8.07 18.55 -15.85
N PHE A 82 7.64 17.38 -15.35
CA PHE A 82 8.50 16.21 -15.17
C PHE A 82 8.51 15.32 -16.41
N ALA A 83 7.36 15.14 -17.04
CA ALA A 83 7.26 14.38 -18.28
C ALA A 83 8.12 14.99 -19.40
N GLN A 84 8.19 16.33 -19.53
CA GLN A 84 9.05 17.04 -20.46
C GLN A 84 10.55 16.81 -20.24
N LYS A 85 10.94 16.46 -19.03
CA LYS A 85 12.33 16.05 -18.69
C LYS A 85 12.62 14.59 -19.02
N GLY A 86 11.68 13.87 -19.62
CA GLY A 86 11.81 12.43 -19.91
C GLY A 86 11.55 11.52 -18.73
N ILE A 87 11.10 12.05 -17.59
CA ILE A 87 10.74 11.26 -16.42
C ILE A 87 9.45 10.47 -16.74
N ARG A 88 9.43 9.23 -16.32
CA ARG A 88 8.27 8.33 -16.47
C ARG A 88 7.81 7.86 -15.10
N LEU A 89 6.51 7.91 -14.86
CA LEU A 89 5.88 7.30 -13.71
C LEU A 89 5.37 5.92 -14.12
N VAL A 90 5.82 4.89 -13.43
CA VAL A 90 5.32 3.53 -13.59
C VAL A 90 4.52 3.18 -12.34
N LYS A 91 3.22 2.95 -12.51
CA LYS A 91 2.37 2.48 -11.42
C LYS A 91 2.32 0.96 -11.47
N GLN A 92 2.71 0.34 -10.38
CA GLN A 92 2.75 -1.10 -10.26
C GLN A 92 2.05 -1.53 -8.98
N GLU A 93 1.11 -2.46 -9.10
CA GLU A 93 0.53 -3.11 -7.93
C GLU A 93 1.58 -4.03 -7.30
N THR A 94 1.90 -3.76 -6.05
CA THR A 94 2.81 -4.61 -5.28
C THR A 94 2.01 -5.61 -4.45
N PRO A 95 2.50 -6.85 -4.26
CA PRO A 95 1.82 -7.85 -3.46
C PRO A 95 1.96 -7.60 -1.95
N ASN A 96 1.93 -6.33 -1.56
CA ASN A 96 2.01 -5.90 -0.17
C ASN A 96 0.62 -5.82 0.45
N LEU A 97 0.50 -6.28 1.68
CA LEU A 97 -0.71 -6.18 2.47
C LEU A 97 -0.44 -5.35 3.72
N TRP A 98 -1.14 -4.24 3.86
CA TRP A 98 -1.18 -3.46 5.09
C TRP A 98 -2.40 -3.86 5.89
N TYR A 99 -2.19 -4.22 7.15
CA TYR A 99 -3.28 -4.65 8.02
C TYR A 99 -3.08 -4.19 9.45
N THR A 100 -4.17 -4.05 10.17
CA THR A 100 -4.18 -3.82 11.61
C THR A 100 -4.60 -5.10 12.31
N MET A 101 -3.89 -5.47 13.36
CA MET A 101 -4.20 -6.64 14.18
C MET A 101 -4.37 -6.23 15.64
N PHE A 102 -5.16 -6.98 16.37
CA PHE A 102 -5.28 -6.82 17.82
C PHE A 102 -4.32 -7.78 18.53
N ASN A 103 -3.63 -7.30 19.55
CA ASN A 103 -2.88 -8.17 20.44
C ASN A 103 -3.86 -8.96 21.32
N MET A 104 -3.97 -10.26 21.08
CA MET A 104 -4.94 -11.11 21.78
C MET A 104 -4.59 -11.38 23.25
N THR A 105 -3.37 -11.00 23.70
CA THR A 105 -2.96 -11.07 25.11
C THR A 105 -3.10 -9.74 25.85
N ASP A 106 -3.48 -8.67 25.13
CA ASP A 106 -3.73 -7.36 25.73
C ASP A 106 -4.93 -7.41 26.71
N PRO A 107 -4.80 -6.83 27.92
CA PRO A 107 -5.86 -6.90 28.92
C PRO A 107 -7.15 -6.18 28.50
N THR A 108 -7.08 -5.17 27.65
CA THR A 108 -8.24 -4.38 27.20
C THR A 108 -8.89 -4.98 25.96
N THR A 109 -8.11 -5.17 24.89
CA THR A 109 -8.62 -5.57 23.59
C THR A 109 -8.51 -7.06 23.31
N GLY A 110 -7.65 -7.78 24.02
CA GLY A 110 -7.40 -9.22 23.85
C GLY A 110 -8.46 -10.10 24.53
N GLY A 111 -8.32 -11.41 24.35
CA GLY A 111 -9.23 -12.41 24.90
C GLY A 111 -10.49 -12.63 24.07
N TYR A 112 -11.34 -13.55 24.54
CA TYR A 112 -12.48 -14.06 23.77
C TYR A 112 -13.82 -13.90 24.49
N THR A 113 -13.91 -13.04 25.50
CA THR A 113 -15.21 -12.73 26.12
C THR A 113 -16.09 -11.97 25.12
N PRO A 114 -17.42 -12.07 25.23
CA PRO A 114 -18.34 -11.39 24.32
C PRO A 114 -18.11 -9.88 24.26
N GLU A 115 -17.79 -9.23 25.39
CA GLU A 115 -17.51 -7.80 25.50
C GLU A 115 -16.27 -7.41 24.69
N LYS A 116 -15.18 -8.16 24.85
CA LYS A 116 -13.92 -7.92 24.14
C LYS A 116 -14.03 -8.20 22.63
N ILE A 117 -14.80 -9.20 22.23
CA ILE A 117 -15.13 -9.43 20.83
C ILE A 117 -15.94 -8.24 20.28
N ALA A 118 -16.92 -7.76 21.04
CA ALA A 118 -17.73 -6.59 20.67
C ALA A 118 -16.87 -5.33 20.53
N LEU A 119 -15.93 -5.10 21.45
CA LEU A 119 -15.00 -3.98 21.39
C LEU A 119 -14.17 -4.01 20.09
N ARG A 120 -13.53 -5.12 19.78
CA ARG A 120 -12.74 -5.24 18.55
C ARG A 120 -13.57 -5.05 17.28
N ARG A 121 -14.79 -5.59 17.27
CA ARG A 121 -15.74 -5.39 16.15
C ARG A 121 -16.15 -3.92 16.03
N ALA A 122 -16.41 -3.25 17.14
CA ALA A 122 -16.77 -1.84 17.15
C ALA A 122 -15.62 -0.96 16.67
N ILE A 123 -14.39 -1.23 17.09
CA ILE A 123 -13.18 -0.56 16.59
C ILE A 123 -13.08 -0.74 15.06
N SER A 124 -13.24 -1.97 14.58
CA SER A 124 -13.20 -2.24 13.14
C SER A 124 -14.32 -1.51 12.39
N LEU A 125 -15.54 -1.50 12.89
CA LEU A 125 -16.67 -0.80 12.28
C LEU A 125 -16.51 0.72 12.31
N GLY A 126 -15.82 1.26 13.30
CA GLY A 126 -15.53 2.70 13.43
C GLY A 126 -14.41 3.20 12.51
N TYR A 127 -13.67 2.30 11.87
CA TYR A 127 -12.52 2.65 11.04
C TYR A 127 -12.89 2.74 9.55
N SER A 128 -12.64 3.89 8.93
CA SER A 128 -12.91 4.12 7.51
C SER A 128 -11.68 3.81 6.67
N LEU A 129 -11.64 2.63 6.06
CA LEU A 129 -10.57 2.21 5.16
C LEU A 129 -10.52 3.07 3.89
N ASP A 130 -11.67 3.45 3.34
CA ASP A 130 -11.73 4.28 2.14
C ASP A 130 -11.19 5.71 2.42
N GLU A 131 -11.42 6.24 3.63
CA GLU A 131 -10.82 7.50 4.05
C GLU A 131 -9.31 7.39 4.26
N GLN A 132 -8.83 6.32 4.85
CA GLN A 132 -7.40 6.05 4.97
C GLN A 132 -6.72 5.99 3.61
N ILE A 133 -7.31 5.25 2.64
CA ILE A 133 -6.77 5.18 1.27
C ILE A 133 -6.72 6.58 0.67
N ARG A 134 -7.78 7.38 0.82
CA ARG A 134 -7.86 8.72 0.26
C ARG A 134 -6.87 9.70 0.90
N VAL A 135 -6.76 9.70 2.22
CA VAL A 135 -6.01 10.72 2.97
C VAL A 135 -4.56 10.31 3.18
N VAL A 136 -4.30 9.09 3.65
CA VAL A 136 -2.96 8.63 3.99
C VAL A 136 -2.23 8.17 2.73
N PHE A 137 -2.84 7.27 1.96
CA PHE A 137 -2.22 6.73 0.75
C PHE A 137 -2.47 7.56 -0.51
N ARG A 138 -3.10 8.74 -0.39
CA ARG A 138 -3.36 9.67 -1.52
C ARG A 138 -4.06 9.01 -2.71
N GLY A 139 -4.86 7.99 -2.46
CA GLY A 139 -5.54 7.21 -3.49
C GLY A 139 -4.73 6.02 -4.04
N ASP A 140 -3.47 5.86 -3.64
CA ASP A 140 -2.59 4.78 -4.10
C ASP A 140 -2.74 3.51 -3.26
N GLY A 141 -3.97 3.04 -3.11
CA GLY A 141 -4.27 1.82 -2.38
C GLY A 141 -5.54 1.16 -2.86
N VAL A 142 -5.61 -0.15 -2.69
CA VAL A 142 -6.81 -0.94 -2.95
C VAL A 142 -7.31 -1.55 -1.66
N ALA A 143 -8.59 -1.36 -1.35
CA ALA A 143 -9.18 -1.97 -0.16
C ALA A 143 -9.13 -3.50 -0.26
N GLY A 144 -8.46 -4.13 0.70
CA GLY A 144 -8.33 -5.57 0.75
C GLY A 144 -9.66 -6.26 1.03
N ASN A 145 -9.89 -7.40 0.38
CA ASN A 145 -11.02 -8.29 0.66
C ASN A 145 -10.61 -9.58 1.40
N GLY A 146 -9.32 -9.67 1.77
CA GLY A 146 -8.75 -10.81 2.50
C GLY A 146 -7.25 -10.64 2.69
N ILE A 147 -6.60 -11.71 3.13
CA ILE A 147 -5.16 -11.75 3.41
C ILE A 147 -4.30 -11.96 2.16
N VAL A 148 -4.91 -12.33 1.04
CA VAL A 148 -4.22 -12.50 -0.25
C VAL A 148 -4.47 -11.25 -1.07
N PRO A 149 -3.42 -10.46 -1.41
CA PRO A 149 -3.57 -9.26 -2.21
C PRO A 149 -3.87 -9.57 -3.69
N PRO A 150 -4.33 -8.58 -4.46
CA PRO A 150 -4.50 -8.71 -5.91
C PRO A 150 -3.25 -9.24 -6.61
N ASN A 151 -3.43 -9.92 -7.73
CA ASN A 151 -2.35 -10.51 -8.55
C ASN A 151 -1.50 -11.59 -7.87
N VAL A 152 -1.89 -12.06 -6.70
CA VAL A 152 -1.27 -13.21 -6.02
C VAL A 152 -2.14 -14.44 -6.17
N THR A 153 -1.50 -15.58 -6.37
CA THR A 153 -2.20 -16.88 -6.48
C THR A 153 -3.07 -17.12 -5.24
N GLY A 154 -4.36 -17.38 -5.47
CA GLY A 154 -5.36 -17.55 -4.40
C GLY A 154 -6.18 -16.30 -4.10
N TYR A 155 -5.93 -15.17 -4.78
CA TYR A 155 -6.81 -14.01 -4.70
C TYR A 155 -8.21 -14.31 -5.23
N GLN A 156 -9.22 -13.91 -4.48
CA GLN A 156 -10.63 -14.14 -4.83
C GLN A 156 -11.34 -12.81 -5.04
N THR A 157 -11.63 -12.48 -6.29
CA THR A 157 -12.32 -11.23 -6.67
C THR A 157 -13.76 -11.13 -6.16
N THR A 158 -14.42 -12.30 -5.99
CA THR A 158 -15.83 -12.39 -5.57
C THR A 158 -16.01 -12.35 -4.06
N ARG A 159 -14.95 -12.36 -3.28
CA ARG A 159 -15.03 -12.30 -1.83
C ARG A 159 -15.51 -10.91 -1.40
N PRO A 160 -16.59 -10.82 -0.58
CA PRO A 160 -17.02 -9.53 -0.07
C PRO A 160 -15.94 -8.93 0.84
N ARG A 161 -15.89 -7.61 0.90
CA ARG A 161 -15.01 -6.91 1.85
C ARG A 161 -15.28 -7.42 3.26
N ALA A 162 -14.24 -7.84 3.95
CA ALA A 162 -14.32 -8.26 5.35
C ALA A 162 -14.57 -7.08 6.29
N HIS A 163 -14.25 -5.87 5.84
CA HIS A 163 -14.36 -4.64 6.60
C HIS A 163 -15.48 -3.75 6.04
N GLN A 164 -16.37 -3.33 6.91
CA GLN A 164 -17.45 -2.39 6.62
C GLN A 164 -17.33 -1.23 7.61
N TYR A 165 -17.33 0.00 7.11
CA TYR A 165 -17.40 1.19 7.96
C TYR A 165 -18.85 1.47 8.34
N ASP A 166 -19.17 1.35 9.62
CA ASP A 166 -20.48 1.64 10.18
C ASP A 166 -20.34 2.14 11.63
N PRO A 167 -20.11 3.43 11.84
CA PRO A 167 -19.94 4.01 13.17
C PRO A 167 -21.23 3.99 13.99
N VAL A 168 -22.40 3.90 13.37
CA VAL A 168 -23.69 3.78 14.08
C VAL A 168 -23.79 2.40 14.71
N LEU A 169 -23.55 1.36 13.93
CA LEU A 169 -23.51 -0.01 14.42
C LEU A 169 -22.40 -0.20 15.46
N ALA A 170 -21.24 0.43 15.27
CA ALA A 170 -20.15 0.39 16.24
C ALA A 170 -20.60 0.89 17.61
N ARG A 171 -21.25 2.06 17.65
CA ARG A 171 -21.79 2.64 18.90
C ARG A 171 -22.86 1.75 19.53
N ALA A 172 -23.82 1.27 18.73
CA ALA A 172 -24.87 0.40 19.22
C ALA A 172 -24.30 -0.92 19.81
N LEU A 173 -23.23 -1.45 19.20
CA LEU A 173 -22.55 -2.63 19.69
C LEU A 173 -21.87 -2.37 21.04
N LEU A 174 -21.17 -1.24 21.18
CA LEU A 174 -20.57 -0.83 22.45
C LEU A 174 -21.62 -0.64 23.55
N ASP A 175 -22.72 0.07 23.25
CA ASP A 175 -23.81 0.26 24.20
C ASP A 175 -24.40 -1.06 24.69
N ARG A 176 -24.63 -2.00 23.78
CA ARG A 176 -25.17 -3.32 24.08
C ARG A 176 -24.29 -4.13 25.05
N PHE A 177 -22.97 -3.96 24.94
CA PHE A 177 -22.00 -4.72 25.74
C PHE A 177 -21.45 -3.92 26.93
N GLY A 178 -22.10 -2.82 27.31
CA GLY A 178 -21.82 -2.09 28.54
C GLY A 178 -20.71 -1.05 28.49
N TYR A 179 -20.11 -0.80 27.33
CA TYR A 179 -19.19 0.31 27.13
C TYR A 179 -19.97 1.62 27.04
N LYS A 180 -20.04 2.36 28.10
CA LYS A 180 -20.84 3.60 28.22
C LYS A 180 -20.02 4.71 28.84
N ASP A 181 -20.20 5.90 28.35
CA ASP A 181 -19.75 7.12 29.01
C ASP A 181 -20.62 7.34 30.25
N ARG A 182 -20.07 7.12 31.45
CA ARG A 182 -20.80 7.19 32.73
C ARG A 182 -20.57 8.48 33.46
N ASP A 183 -19.44 9.13 33.23
CA ASP A 183 -19.06 10.37 33.89
C ASP A 183 -19.26 11.62 33.01
N GLY A 184 -19.58 11.42 31.73
CA GLY A 184 -19.90 12.49 30.77
C GLY A 184 -18.66 13.17 30.17
N ASP A 185 -17.51 12.55 30.22
CA ASP A 185 -16.26 13.12 29.70
C ASP A 185 -16.10 12.91 28.18
N GLY A 186 -17.00 12.17 27.55
CA GLY A 186 -17.01 11.86 26.11
C GLY A 186 -16.29 10.56 25.75
N TYR A 187 -15.68 9.88 26.71
CA TYR A 187 -15.10 8.56 26.55
C TYR A 187 -16.00 7.48 27.15
N ARG A 188 -15.77 6.25 26.75
CA ARG A 188 -16.57 5.12 27.22
C ARG A 188 -15.72 4.26 28.15
N GLU A 189 -16.22 4.02 29.35
CA GLU A 189 -15.57 3.12 30.28
C GLU A 189 -15.74 1.65 29.87
N MET A 190 -14.86 0.84 30.41
CA MET A 190 -14.97 -0.61 30.33
C MET A 190 -16.25 -1.09 31.06
N PRO A 191 -16.85 -2.24 30.65
CA PRO A 191 -18.07 -2.75 31.28
C PRO A 191 -17.96 -3.02 32.78
N ASP A 192 -16.78 -3.30 33.26
CA ASP A 192 -16.42 -3.58 34.65
C ASP A 192 -15.98 -2.33 35.45
N GLY A 193 -15.91 -1.19 34.82
CA GLY A 193 -15.57 0.11 35.43
C GLY A 193 -14.16 0.56 35.18
#